data_624171a8865f094fa5b152df134a33ff
#
_entry.id   624171a8865f094fa5b152df134a33ff
#
_cell.length_a   1.000
_cell.length_b   1.000
_cell.length_c   1.000
_cell.angle_alpha   90.00
_cell.angle_beta   90.00
_cell.angle_gamma   90.00
#
_symmetry.space_group_name_H-M   'P 1'
#
loop_
_entity.id
_entity.type
_entity.pdbx_description
1 polymer ?
#
loop_
_entity_poly.entity_id
_entity_poly.type
_entity_poly.pdbx_seq_one_letter_code
_entity_poly.pdbx_strand_id
1 'polypeptide(L)'
;RYGTEQGVREDYCFLFHGNIPYAGSYGAGFAQTVSEFIYVFDGTPYAIDPAHQEIVTNLLLEHTRWFLAAGQIDMLVRGRGYKSKGYWGAVLESLLVLAQTSDARKNEMASAAIGMLKAFPGINLSLTSAGFADGLKPGSGEMPIGFRYWPTGEIGAYNQPSFHIGFRQYSDRVQDYEYLNRADGGEGEDGWNLAYGFTNILRKDGKGSWYSKDDQRTGSMLSGIDMERLPGTTSRIGGNPGNPKFQYDPSKPTMSTTGYSLNFGRSKLAGGAGEDGGVAGFVLKPAYGEFTARKSLHFFPKGFWALGSDIRSTAAAGASNKKPVQTTIIQWPCGNERPTLILQKGSVQLFPDSTLTLQKIKWFWLEKENVAVVFNEPATVFIRLKNNILSSWLDHGPDPLQAGYAYAVLPGISLEETSLFADEPPFV
;
A
#
# COMPACT_ATOMS: atom_id res chain seq x y z
N ARG A 1 20.78 3.26 -18.64
CA ARG A 1 20.99 1.98 -17.92
C ARG A 1 20.00 1.92 -16.76
N TYR A 2 18.83 1.31 -16.97
CA TYR A 2 17.97 0.97 -15.86
C TYR A 2 18.61 -0.21 -15.10
N GLY A 3 18.34 -0.38 -13.81
CA GLY A 3 18.99 -1.41 -12.98
C GLY A 3 20.16 -0.91 -12.14
N THR A 4 20.45 0.39 -12.17
CA THR A 4 21.37 1.05 -11.24
C THR A 4 20.58 1.79 -10.17
N GLU A 5 21.19 2.58 -9.33
CA GLU A 5 20.67 3.12 -8.08
C GLU A 5 19.36 3.93 -8.17
N GLN A 6 19.00 4.49 -9.34
CA GLN A 6 17.78 5.32 -9.50
C GLN A 6 17.13 5.11 -10.86
N GLY A 7 15.81 5.33 -10.95
CA GLY A 7 15.04 5.24 -12.17
C GLY A 7 14.23 3.94 -12.29
N VAL A 8 13.88 3.57 -13.53
CA VAL A 8 13.11 2.37 -13.85
C VAL A 8 14.01 1.13 -13.71
N ARG A 9 13.55 0.15 -12.97
CA ARG A 9 14.24 -1.12 -12.73
C ARG A 9 13.84 -2.18 -13.76
N GLU A 10 14.50 -3.35 -13.69
CA GLU A 10 14.26 -4.48 -14.59
C GLU A 10 12.83 -5.05 -14.50
N ASP A 11 12.21 -4.94 -13.33
CA ASP A 11 10.81 -5.30 -13.08
C ASP A 11 9.83 -4.12 -13.28
N TYR A 12 10.31 -3.02 -13.84
CA TYR A 12 9.61 -1.75 -14.08
C TYR A 12 9.22 -0.98 -12.81
N CYS A 13 9.68 -1.39 -11.65
CA CYS A 13 9.58 -0.58 -10.45
C CYS A 13 10.39 0.72 -10.62
N PHE A 14 9.84 1.86 -10.21
CA PHE A 14 10.56 3.13 -10.23
C PHE A 14 11.08 3.45 -8.84
N LEU A 15 12.41 3.46 -8.70
CA LEU A 15 13.10 3.81 -7.47
C LEU A 15 13.83 5.14 -7.62
N PHE A 16 13.78 5.96 -6.57
CA PHE A 16 14.44 7.27 -6.57
C PHE A 16 14.92 7.63 -5.16
N HIS A 17 15.86 8.58 -5.03
CA HIS A 17 16.49 8.99 -3.77
C HIS A 17 16.99 7.79 -2.94
N GLY A 18 17.85 6.99 -3.54
CA GLY A 18 18.18 5.67 -3.04
C GLY A 18 17.18 4.63 -3.54
N ASN A 19 17.03 3.55 -2.84
CA ASN A 19 16.13 2.47 -3.25
C ASN A 19 14.74 2.62 -2.58
N ILE A 20 14.07 3.77 -2.84
CA ILE A 20 12.71 4.04 -2.34
C ILE A 20 11.73 4.00 -3.51
N PRO A 21 10.57 3.32 -3.38
CA PRO A 21 9.53 3.31 -4.42
C PRO A 21 8.93 4.71 -4.61
N TYR A 22 8.99 5.22 -5.86
CA TYR A 22 8.63 6.59 -6.20
C TYR A 22 7.78 6.74 -7.46
N ALA A 23 7.19 5.66 -7.97
CA ALA A 23 6.40 5.68 -9.20
C ALA A 23 5.22 6.65 -9.17
N GLY A 24 4.65 6.92 -7.99
CA GLY A 24 3.47 7.78 -7.81
C GLY A 24 3.76 9.28 -7.68
N SER A 25 5.03 9.69 -7.70
CA SER A 25 5.45 11.08 -7.65
C SER A 25 6.51 11.37 -8.72
N TYR A 26 7.80 11.24 -8.43
CA TYR A 26 8.85 11.47 -9.44
C TYR A 26 8.70 10.56 -10.67
N GLY A 27 8.30 9.31 -10.49
CA GLY A 27 8.08 8.38 -11.61
C GLY A 27 6.90 8.80 -12.49
N ALA A 28 5.82 9.31 -11.91
CA ALA A 28 4.68 9.84 -12.67
C ALA A 28 5.08 11.09 -13.48
N GLY A 29 5.83 12.03 -12.87
CA GLY A 29 6.34 13.19 -13.58
C GLY A 29 7.34 12.83 -14.68
N PHE A 30 8.23 11.86 -14.42
CA PHE A 30 9.14 11.32 -15.42
C PHE A 30 8.35 10.72 -16.61
N ALA A 31 7.37 9.87 -16.33
CA ALA A 31 6.56 9.24 -17.36
C ALA A 31 5.82 10.29 -18.21
N GLN A 32 5.23 11.32 -17.57
CA GLN A 32 4.53 12.40 -18.27
C GLN A 32 5.46 13.13 -19.23
N THR A 33 6.60 13.61 -18.74
CA THR A 33 7.56 14.36 -19.57
C THR A 33 8.06 13.52 -20.75
N VAL A 34 8.44 12.25 -20.50
CA VAL A 34 8.97 11.39 -21.56
C VAL A 34 7.87 11.02 -22.57
N SER A 35 6.62 10.82 -22.12
CA SER A 35 5.49 10.56 -23.02
C SER A 35 5.22 11.73 -23.95
N GLU A 36 5.33 12.97 -23.46
CA GLU A 36 5.20 14.17 -24.28
C GLU A 36 6.31 14.25 -25.35
N PHE A 37 7.57 13.93 -24.99
CA PHE A 37 8.66 13.85 -25.96
C PHE A 37 8.43 12.75 -27.01
N ILE A 38 7.99 11.57 -26.59
CA ILE A 38 7.66 10.47 -27.51
C ILE A 38 6.63 10.95 -28.53
N TYR A 39 5.56 11.61 -28.08
CA TYR A 39 4.48 12.10 -28.92
C TYR A 39 4.95 13.19 -29.90
N VAL A 40 5.70 14.19 -29.41
CA VAL A 40 6.17 15.33 -30.23
C VAL A 40 7.13 14.88 -31.34
N PHE A 41 7.96 13.88 -31.11
CA PHE A 41 8.93 13.39 -32.06
C PHE A 41 8.47 12.18 -32.86
N ASP A 42 7.26 11.65 -32.60
CA ASP A 42 6.72 10.50 -33.31
C ASP A 42 6.65 10.78 -34.85
N GLY A 43 7.07 9.80 -35.64
CA GLY A 43 7.12 9.89 -37.09
C GLY A 43 8.17 10.86 -37.64
N THR A 44 9.05 11.46 -36.81
CA THR A 44 10.14 12.34 -37.25
C THR A 44 11.49 11.59 -37.25
N PRO A 45 12.54 12.13 -37.88
CA PRO A 45 13.91 11.58 -37.78
C PRO A 45 14.48 11.57 -36.34
N TYR A 46 13.85 12.24 -35.39
CA TYR A 46 14.24 12.34 -33.99
C TYR A 46 13.38 11.45 -33.08
N ALA A 47 12.56 10.57 -33.66
CA ALA A 47 11.72 9.65 -32.89
C ALA A 47 12.56 8.84 -31.91
N ILE A 48 12.04 8.69 -30.69
CA ILE A 48 12.68 7.89 -29.67
C ILE A 48 12.63 6.41 -30.10
N ASP A 49 13.74 5.74 -29.90
CA ASP A 49 13.88 4.29 -30.19
C ASP A 49 12.77 3.48 -29.51
N PRO A 50 12.10 2.54 -30.19
CA PRO A 50 11.05 1.71 -29.62
C PRO A 50 11.43 0.98 -28.33
N ALA A 51 12.68 0.51 -28.20
CA ALA A 51 13.14 -0.14 -26.97
C ALA A 51 13.17 0.82 -25.76
N HIS A 52 13.44 2.11 -25.99
CA HIS A 52 13.37 3.14 -24.95
C HIS A 52 11.93 3.57 -24.65
N GLN A 53 11.06 3.61 -25.67
CA GLN A 53 9.63 3.86 -25.47
C GLN A 53 9.01 2.75 -24.59
N GLU A 54 9.37 1.50 -24.84
CA GLU A 54 8.87 0.34 -24.09
C GLU A 54 9.16 0.44 -22.59
N ILE A 55 10.25 1.07 -22.17
CA ILE A 55 10.57 1.29 -20.73
C ILE A 55 9.46 2.10 -20.06
N VAL A 56 9.02 3.19 -20.69
CA VAL A 56 7.98 4.06 -20.15
C VAL A 56 6.60 3.40 -20.23
N THR A 57 6.32 2.75 -21.35
CA THR A 57 5.08 1.98 -21.52
C THR A 57 4.95 0.91 -20.43
N ASN A 58 6.00 0.17 -20.16
CA ASN A 58 5.99 -0.86 -19.11
C ASN A 58 5.96 -0.25 -17.69
N LEU A 59 6.63 0.87 -17.43
CA LEU A 59 6.49 1.60 -16.17
C LEU A 59 5.00 1.93 -15.90
N LEU A 60 4.28 2.39 -16.91
CA LEU A 60 2.86 2.74 -16.78
C LEU A 60 1.96 1.48 -16.67
N LEU A 61 2.11 0.54 -17.61
CA LEU A 61 1.21 -0.60 -17.74
C LEU A 61 1.53 -1.75 -16.77
N GLU A 62 2.81 -2.00 -16.51
CA GLU A 62 3.25 -3.16 -15.74
C GLU A 62 3.58 -2.84 -14.27
N HIS A 63 3.62 -1.53 -13.92
CA HIS A 63 3.89 -1.12 -12.55
C HIS A 63 2.87 -0.09 -12.05
N THR A 64 2.91 1.17 -12.52
CA THR A 64 2.23 2.28 -11.85
C THR A 64 0.72 2.12 -11.77
N ARG A 65 0.05 1.64 -12.83
CA ARG A 65 -1.41 1.43 -12.82
C ARG A 65 -1.88 0.40 -11.79
N TRP A 66 -1.01 -0.49 -11.33
CA TRP A 66 -1.35 -1.49 -10.32
C TRP A 66 -1.58 -0.88 -8.94
N PHE A 67 -1.05 0.30 -8.70
CA PHE A 67 -1.16 1.06 -7.45
C PHE A 67 -2.21 2.18 -7.51
N LEU A 68 -3.08 2.16 -8.52
CA LEU A 68 -4.15 3.14 -8.69
C LEU A 68 -5.47 2.59 -8.19
N ALA A 69 -6.05 3.21 -7.17
CA ALA A 69 -7.37 2.86 -6.65
C ALA A 69 -8.03 4.05 -5.95
N ALA A 70 -9.36 4.10 -5.95
CA ALA A 70 -10.15 5.07 -5.19
C ALA A 70 -9.73 6.55 -5.39
N GLY A 71 -9.37 6.94 -6.63
CA GLY A 71 -8.97 8.31 -6.97
C GLY A 71 -7.60 8.74 -6.43
N GLN A 72 -6.70 7.79 -6.19
CA GLN A 72 -5.37 8.07 -5.70
C GLN A 72 -4.35 7.02 -6.18
N ILE A 73 -3.07 7.37 -6.09
CA ILE A 73 -1.98 6.38 -6.16
C ILE A 73 -1.70 5.90 -4.73
N ASP A 74 -1.45 4.61 -4.56
CA ASP A 74 -1.07 4.06 -3.26
C ASP A 74 0.14 4.81 -2.66
N MET A 75 0.08 5.13 -1.38
CA MET A 75 1.15 5.86 -0.69
C MET A 75 2.48 5.09 -0.68
N LEU A 76 2.46 3.79 -0.85
CA LEU A 76 3.65 2.94 -0.89
C LEU A 76 4.62 3.27 -2.02
N VAL A 77 4.13 3.87 -3.10
CA VAL A 77 4.92 4.23 -4.28
C VAL A 77 5.12 5.74 -4.43
N ARG A 78 5.00 6.50 -3.34
CA ARG A 78 5.12 7.97 -3.36
C ARG A 78 6.35 8.52 -2.64
N GLY A 79 7.23 7.65 -2.12
CA GLY A 79 8.38 8.04 -1.32
C GLY A 79 7.97 8.91 -0.12
N ARG A 80 8.65 10.04 0.12
CA ARG A 80 8.29 10.98 1.20
C ARG A 80 6.96 11.71 0.97
N GLY A 81 6.44 11.73 -0.27
CA GLY A 81 5.19 12.39 -0.64
C GLY A 81 3.91 11.64 -0.25
N TYR A 82 3.98 10.66 0.66
CA TYR A 82 2.84 9.83 1.06
C TYR A 82 1.69 10.62 1.74
N LYS A 83 1.92 11.83 2.21
CA LYS A 83 0.89 12.70 2.81
C LYS A 83 -0.08 13.33 1.80
N SER A 84 0.13 13.14 0.49
CA SER A 84 -0.75 13.59 -0.60
C SER A 84 -1.33 12.42 -1.39
N LYS A 85 -2.36 12.64 -2.23
CA LYS A 85 -2.96 11.61 -3.10
C LYS A 85 -2.07 11.12 -4.25
N GLY A 86 -0.92 11.78 -4.51
CA GLY A 86 -0.02 11.46 -5.61
C GLY A 86 -0.47 12.03 -6.96
N TYR A 87 0.37 11.86 -7.98
CA TYR A 87 0.19 12.47 -9.30
C TYR A 87 -0.53 11.51 -10.28
N TRP A 88 -1.66 10.94 -9.89
CA TRP A 88 -2.38 9.98 -10.74
C TRP A 88 -2.91 10.59 -12.05
N GLY A 89 -3.19 11.91 -12.08
CA GLY A 89 -3.54 12.62 -13.31
C GLY A 89 -2.42 12.57 -14.34
N ALA A 90 -1.16 12.72 -13.93
CA ALA A 90 0.00 12.61 -14.81
C ALA A 90 0.10 11.20 -15.45
N VAL A 91 -0.26 10.15 -14.72
CA VAL A 91 -0.30 8.78 -15.26
C VAL A 91 -1.36 8.64 -16.33
N LEU A 92 -2.56 9.18 -16.10
CA LEU A 92 -3.64 9.17 -17.09
C LEU A 92 -3.25 9.99 -18.35
N GLU A 93 -2.71 11.19 -18.17
CA GLU A 93 -2.26 12.02 -19.27
C GLU A 93 -1.17 11.35 -20.10
N SER A 94 -0.21 10.67 -19.46
CA SER A 94 0.81 9.87 -20.15
C SER A 94 0.19 8.77 -21.03
N LEU A 95 -0.78 8.03 -20.50
CA LEU A 95 -1.47 6.98 -21.25
C LEU A 95 -2.27 7.54 -22.44
N LEU A 96 -2.96 8.68 -22.24
CA LEU A 96 -3.71 9.36 -23.29
C LEU A 96 -2.81 9.84 -24.43
N VAL A 97 -1.67 10.44 -24.08
CA VAL A 97 -0.67 10.93 -25.05
C VAL A 97 -0.06 9.78 -25.84
N LEU A 98 0.41 8.74 -25.16
CA LEU A 98 1.03 7.57 -25.82
C LEU A 98 0.03 6.79 -26.69
N ALA A 99 -1.25 6.80 -26.36
CA ALA A 99 -2.30 6.20 -27.19
C ALA A 99 -2.46 6.91 -28.56
N GLN A 100 -1.93 8.11 -28.73
CA GLN A 100 -1.95 8.87 -30.02
C GLN A 100 -0.73 8.60 -30.89
N THR A 101 0.27 7.89 -30.42
CA THR A 101 1.52 7.65 -31.13
C THR A 101 1.44 6.46 -32.10
N SER A 102 2.52 6.24 -32.83
CA SER A 102 2.68 5.07 -33.71
C SER A 102 3.11 3.80 -32.97
N ASP A 103 3.25 3.84 -31.62
CA ASP A 103 3.63 2.70 -30.78
C ASP A 103 2.77 1.47 -31.03
N ALA A 104 3.38 0.29 -31.12
CA ALA A 104 2.69 -0.98 -31.33
C ALA A 104 1.68 -1.29 -30.22
N ARG A 105 1.91 -0.81 -28.99
CA ARG A 105 1.06 -1.02 -27.81
C ARG A 105 0.07 0.13 -27.53
N LYS A 106 -0.10 1.07 -28.47
CA LYS A 106 -1.03 2.20 -28.28
C LYS A 106 -2.44 1.79 -27.86
N ASN A 107 -2.93 0.65 -28.35
CA ASN A 107 -4.26 0.14 -27.99
C ASN A 107 -4.33 -0.34 -26.54
N GLU A 108 -3.23 -0.85 -25.97
CA GLU A 108 -3.15 -1.22 -24.56
C GLU A 108 -3.17 0.04 -23.69
N MET A 109 -2.45 1.10 -24.11
CA MET A 109 -2.44 2.40 -23.43
C MET A 109 -3.81 3.05 -23.49
N ALA A 110 -4.47 3.04 -24.64
CA ALA A 110 -5.84 3.50 -24.79
C ALA A 110 -6.82 2.74 -23.86
N SER A 111 -6.71 1.41 -23.81
CA SER A 111 -7.52 0.58 -22.92
C SER A 111 -7.26 0.89 -21.45
N ALA A 112 -5.99 1.07 -21.04
CA ALA A 112 -5.63 1.46 -19.70
C ALA A 112 -6.16 2.85 -19.31
N ALA A 113 -6.09 3.82 -20.24
CA ALA A 113 -6.65 5.17 -20.03
C ALA A 113 -8.17 5.11 -19.85
N ILE A 114 -8.89 4.34 -20.68
CA ILE A 114 -10.33 4.14 -20.54
C ILE A 114 -10.67 3.49 -19.18
N GLY A 115 -9.89 2.49 -18.75
CA GLY A 115 -10.05 1.86 -17.44
C GLY A 115 -9.90 2.86 -16.29
N MET A 116 -8.92 3.75 -16.38
CA MET A 116 -8.74 4.81 -15.39
C MET A 116 -9.87 5.84 -15.41
N LEU A 117 -10.32 6.28 -16.59
CA LEU A 117 -11.45 7.23 -16.71
C LEU A 117 -12.74 6.67 -16.09
N LYS A 118 -12.99 5.37 -16.26
CA LYS A 118 -14.13 4.67 -15.65
C LYS A 118 -13.98 4.57 -14.12
N ALA A 119 -12.77 4.26 -13.65
CA ALA A 119 -12.47 4.07 -12.23
C ALA A 119 -12.42 5.39 -11.45
N PHE A 120 -12.16 6.51 -12.12
CA PHE A 120 -11.96 7.84 -11.52
C PHE A 120 -12.84 8.90 -12.21
N PRO A 121 -14.18 8.82 -12.10
CA PRO A 121 -15.06 9.78 -12.74
C PRO A 121 -14.86 11.18 -12.15
N GLY A 122 -14.98 12.21 -13.00
CA GLY A 122 -14.89 13.62 -12.59
C GLY A 122 -13.48 14.20 -12.57
N ILE A 123 -12.51 13.54 -13.20
CA ILE A 123 -11.19 14.14 -13.38
C ILE A 123 -11.26 15.36 -14.30
N ASN A 124 -10.61 16.45 -13.89
CA ASN A 124 -10.40 17.60 -14.75
C ASN A 124 -9.17 17.38 -15.63
N LEU A 125 -9.40 16.99 -16.88
CA LEU A 125 -8.35 16.90 -17.90
C LEU A 125 -8.01 18.29 -18.47
N SER A 126 -6.78 18.46 -18.95
CA SER A 126 -6.45 19.57 -19.84
C SER A 126 -7.30 19.49 -21.11
N LEU A 127 -7.47 20.61 -21.84
CA LEU A 127 -8.22 20.61 -23.11
C LEU A 127 -7.66 19.60 -24.12
N THR A 128 -6.34 19.48 -24.20
CA THR A 128 -5.66 18.52 -25.07
C THR A 128 -5.95 17.08 -24.65
N SER A 129 -5.81 16.78 -23.36
CA SER A 129 -6.08 15.44 -22.82
C SER A 129 -7.56 15.05 -22.93
N ALA A 130 -8.48 16.01 -22.79
CA ALA A 130 -9.90 15.79 -23.04
C ALA A 130 -10.18 15.42 -24.50
N GLY A 131 -9.58 16.16 -25.45
CA GLY A 131 -9.66 15.84 -26.87
C GLY A 131 -9.11 14.45 -27.21
N PHE A 132 -8.01 14.05 -26.60
CA PHE A 132 -7.47 12.68 -26.74
C PHE A 132 -8.41 11.63 -26.15
N ALA A 133 -8.99 11.89 -24.98
CA ALA A 133 -9.94 11.00 -24.35
C ALA A 133 -11.21 10.79 -25.20
N ASP A 134 -11.74 11.87 -25.78
CA ASP A 134 -12.92 11.83 -26.67
C ASP A 134 -12.64 11.06 -27.97
N GLY A 135 -11.39 11.07 -28.44
CA GLY A 135 -10.95 10.33 -29.62
C GLY A 135 -10.72 8.83 -29.42
N LEU A 136 -10.70 8.36 -28.15
CA LEU A 136 -10.52 6.94 -27.88
C LEU A 136 -11.75 6.14 -28.29
N LYS A 137 -11.52 5.02 -28.98
CA LYS A 137 -12.61 4.09 -29.29
C LYS A 137 -13.07 3.41 -27.98
N PRO A 138 -14.40 3.27 -27.77
CA PRO A 138 -14.90 2.53 -26.64
C PRO A 138 -14.29 1.12 -26.61
N GLY A 139 -13.62 0.81 -25.51
CA GLY A 139 -12.98 -0.49 -25.29
C GLY A 139 -13.39 -1.05 -23.93
N SER A 140 -13.00 -2.28 -23.68
CA SER A 140 -13.26 -2.96 -22.39
C SER A 140 -12.47 -2.37 -21.22
N GLY A 141 -11.57 -1.39 -21.47
CA GLY A 141 -10.66 -0.77 -20.50
C GLY A 141 -10.91 -1.14 -19.05
N GLU A 142 -10.04 -1.95 -18.48
CA GLU A 142 -10.17 -2.46 -17.12
C GLU A 142 -8.91 -2.15 -16.32
N MET A 143 -9.08 -1.93 -15.02
CA MET A 143 -7.97 -1.83 -14.09
C MET A 143 -7.41 -3.24 -13.82
N PRO A 144 -6.09 -3.35 -13.55
CA PRO A 144 -5.48 -4.66 -13.28
C PRO A 144 -6.16 -5.39 -12.13
N ILE A 145 -6.36 -6.69 -12.28
CA ILE A 145 -6.90 -7.61 -11.26
C ILE A 145 -5.87 -8.70 -10.99
N GLY A 146 -5.82 -9.19 -9.76
CA GLY A 146 -4.94 -10.25 -9.33
C GLY A 146 -3.76 -9.76 -8.51
N PHE A 147 -2.79 -10.64 -8.30
CA PHE A 147 -1.61 -10.41 -7.46
C PHE A 147 -0.38 -10.10 -8.33
N ARG A 148 0.39 -9.08 -7.93
CA ARG A 148 1.69 -8.80 -8.52
C ARG A 148 2.68 -8.32 -7.46
N TYR A 149 3.94 -8.72 -7.63
CA TYR A 149 5.05 -8.37 -6.76
C TYR A 149 6.23 -7.85 -7.56
N TRP A 150 6.88 -6.79 -7.07
CA TRP A 150 8.06 -6.17 -7.66
C TRP A 150 9.25 -6.32 -6.70
N PRO A 151 10.14 -7.28 -6.99
CA PRO A 151 11.25 -7.62 -6.09
C PRO A 151 12.24 -6.48 -5.85
N THR A 152 12.48 -5.64 -6.86
CA THR A 152 13.47 -4.55 -6.72
C THR A 152 13.02 -3.46 -5.76
N GLY A 153 11.72 -3.25 -5.60
CA GLY A 153 11.11 -2.29 -4.67
C GLY A 153 10.60 -2.92 -3.38
N GLU A 154 10.66 -4.25 -3.23
CA GLU A 154 10.07 -4.99 -2.10
C GLU A 154 8.60 -4.62 -1.86
N ILE A 155 7.85 -4.39 -2.94
CA ILE A 155 6.46 -3.98 -2.91
C ILE A 155 5.58 -4.90 -3.75
N GLY A 156 4.30 -4.95 -3.42
CA GLY A 156 3.33 -5.67 -4.21
C GLY A 156 1.95 -5.04 -4.14
N ALA A 157 1.10 -5.49 -5.04
CA ALA A 157 -0.29 -5.12 -5.11
C ALA A 157 -1.17 -6.36 -5.31
N TYR A 158 -2.31 -6.35 -4.65
CA TYR A 158 -3.38 -7.29 -4.87
C TYR A 158 -4.67 -6.53 -5.16
N ASN A 159 -5.17 -6.67 -6.37
CA ASN A 159 -6.33 -5.96 -6.88
C ASN A 159 -7.52 -6.88 -7.08
N GLN A 160 -8.65 -6.49 -6.54
CA GLN A 160 -9.95 -7.12 -6.76
C GLN A 160 -10.97 -6.10 -7.27
N PRO A 161 -12.12 -6.49 -7.81
CA PRO A 161 -13.14 -5.55 -8.27
C PRO A 161 -13.56 -4.51 -7.23
N SER A 162 -13.59 -4.87 -5.94
CA SER A 162 -14.06 -4.01 -4.85
C SER A 162 -12.97 -3.33 -4.02
N PHE A 163 -11.72 -3.81 -4.10
CA PHE A 163 -10.62 -3.26 -3.31
C PHE A 163 -9.26 -3.39 -4.00
N HIS A 164 -8.32 -2.61 -3.50
CA HIS A 164 -6.89 -2.70 -3.75
C HIS A 164 -6.17 -2.89 -2.41
N ILE A 165 -5.16 -3.73 -2.40
CA ILE A 165 -4.27 -3.90 -1.26
C ILE A 165 -2.84 -3.74 -1.76
N GLY A 166 -2.19 -2.65 -1.38
CA GLY A 166 -0.76 -2.47 -1.53
C GLY A 166 -0.03 -2.98 -0.30
N PHE A 167 1.15 -3.54 -0.46
CA PHE A 167 1.97 -3.96 0.67
C PHE A 167 3.44 -3.72 0.41
N ARG A 168 4.20 -3.47 1.48
CA ARG A 168 5.63 -3.24 1.42
C ARG A 168 6.36 -4.11 2.42
N GLN A 169 7.48 -4.65 1.96
CA GLN A 169 8.41 -5.45 2.74
C GLN A 169 9.71 -4.68 2.96
N TYR A 170 10.61 -5.24 3.73
CA TYR A 170 11.88 -4.61 4.08
C TYR A 170 13.03 -5.61 4.05
N SER A 171 14.08 -5.25 3.31
CA SER A 171 15.32 -6.00 3.24
C SER A 171 16.51 -5.04 3.10
N ASP A 172 17.70 -5.60 2.93
CA ASP A 172 18.93 -4.85 2.64
C ASP A 172 18.98 -4.24 1.23
N ARG A 173 17.95 -4.46 0.41
CA ARG A 173 17.86 -3.94 -0.96
C ARG A 173 17.09 -2.62 -1.06
N VAL A 174 16.28 -2.28 -0.06
CA VAL A 174 15.42 -1.09 -0.09
C VAL A 174 15.60 -0.27 1.19
N GLN A 175 15.49 1.04 1.06
CA GLN A 175 15.43 1.92 2.21
C GLN A 175 14.05 1.86 2.86
N ASP A 176 14.00 2.04 4.19
CA ASP A 176 12.76 2.11 4.94
C ASP A 176 11.95 3.37 4.59
N TYR A 177 12.59 4.56 4.62
CA TYR A 177 11.94 5.83 4.29
C TYR A 177 12.97 6.90 3.89
N GLU A 178 12.45 8.03 3.43
CA GLU A 178 13.21 9.26 3.19
C GLU A 178 12.66 10.37 4.09
N TYR A 179 13.57 11.13 4.64
CA TYR A 179 13.28 12.35 5.37
C TYR A 179 14.00 13.53 4.75
N LEU A 180 13.25 14.58 4.46
CA LEU A 180 13.81 15.85 4.02
C LEU A 180 13.60 16.91 5.10
N ASN A 181 14.69 17.34 5.73
CA ASN A 181 14.64 18.43 6.68
C ASN A 181 14.58 19.77 5.95
N ARG A 182 13.52 20.52 6.20
CA ARG A 182 13.33 21.88 5.65
C ARG A 182 13.12 22.86 6.80
N ALA A 183 13.50 24.14 6.59
CA ALA A 183 13.28 25.21 7.56
C ALA A 183 11.78 25.48 7.83
N ASP A 184 10.92 25.15 6.88
CA ASP A 184 9.46 25.33 6.92
C ASP A 184 8.69 24.08 7.38
N GLY A 185 9.39 23.06 7.82
CA GLY A 185 8.86 21.77 8.25
C GLY A 185 9.45 20.60 7.47
N GLY A 186 9.62 19.46 8.14
CA GLY A 186 10.16 18.26 7.53
C GLY A 186 9.12 17.55 6.63
N GLU A 187 9.58 16.81 5.64
CA GLU A 187 8.75 15.97 4.79
C GLU A 187 9.19 14.51 4.92
N GLY A 188 8.27 13.61 5.25
CA GLY A 188 8.55 12.18 5.35
C GLY A 188 9.03 11.68 6.72
N GLU A 189 9.15 12.54 7.75
CA GLU A 189 9.70 12.19 9.07
C GLU A 189 8.95 11.06 9.80
N ASP A 190 7.64 10.94 9.57
CA ASP A 190 6.81 9.92 10.21
C ASP A 190 6.79 8.58 9.45
N GLY A 191 7.48 8.50 8.29
CA GLY A 191 7.40 7.36 7.37
C GLY A 191 8.30 6.18 7.72
N TRP A 192 9.01 6.22 8.84
CA TRP A 192 10.06 5.28 9.21
C TRP A 192 9.63 3.81 9.27
N ASN A 193 8.37 3.51 9.52
CA ASN A 193 7.83 2.15 9.58
C ASN A 193 7.03 1.72 8.34
N LEU A 194 6.97 2.55 7.27
CA LEU A 194 6.30 2.20 6.02
C LEU A 194 6.79 0.88 5.41
N ALA A 195 8.06 0.53 5.64
CA ALA A 195 8.64 -0.71 5.15
C ALA A 195 8.48 -1.92 6.10
N TYR A 196 7.88 -1.74 7.28
CA TYR A 196 7.82 -2.80 8.32
C TYR A 196 6.62 -3.75 8.13
N GLY A 197 6.22 -3.94 6.88
CA GLY A 197 5.09 -4.79 6.49
C GLY A 197 3.77 -4.02 6.39
N PHE A 198 3.83 -2.72 6.09
CA PHE A 198 2.64 -1.93 5.89
C PHE A 198 1.78 -2.50 4.77
N THR A 199 0.48 -2.60 5.05
CA THR A 199 -0.54 -3.14 4.16
C THR A 199 -1.64 -2.10 4.00
N ASN A 200 -1.63 -1.39 2.88
CA ASN A 200 -2.59 -0.33 2.59
C ASN A 200 -3.82 -0.89 1.88
N ILE A 201 -4.99 -0.71 2.49
CA ILE A 201 -6.26 -1.21 1.94
C ILE A 201 -7.06 -0.01 1.42
N LEU A 202 -7.36 0.00 0.13
CA LEU A 202 -8.18 1.01 -0.51
C LEU A 202 -9.43 0.35 -1.11
N ARG A 203 -10.59 0.67 -0.56
CA ARG A 203 -11.86 0.24 -1.15
C ARG A 203 -12.21 1.12 -2.34
N LYS A 204 -12.64 0.51 -3.43
CA LYS A 204 -12.95 1.23 -4.68
C LYS A 204 -14.25 2.07 -4.58
N ASP A 205 -15.07 1.88 -3.55
CA ASP A 205 -16.19 2.75 -3.20
C ASP A 205 -15.76 4.02 -2.41
N GLY A 206 -14.46 4.20 -2.19
CA GLY A 206 -13.87 5.32 -1.49
C GLY A 206 -13.97 5.28 0.03
N LYS A 207 -14.54 4.23 0.62
CA LYS A 207 -14.51 4.03 2.08
C LYS A 207 -13.11 3.71 2.56
N GLY A 208 -12.78 4.16 3.77
CA GLY A 208 -11.47 3.94 4.38
C GLY A 208 -10.33 4.75 3.76
N SER A 209 -10.61 5.73 2.90
CA SER A 209 -9.58 6.62 2.36
C SER A 209 -8.92 7.46 3.46
N TRP A 210 -7.61 7.51 3.47
CA TRP A 210 -6.81 8.30 4.42
C TRP A 210 -6.66 9.78 4.02
N TYR A 211 -7.30 10.18 2.92
CA TYR A 211 -7.19 11.53 2.37
C TYR A 211 -8.54 12.21 2.30
N SER A 212 -8.54 13.54 2.47
CA SER A 212 -9.75 14.36 2.32
C SER A 212 -10.33 14.21 0.92
N LYS A 213 -11.67 14.31 0.82
CA LYS A 213 -12.37 14.25 -0.47
C LYS A 213 -12.33 15.56 -1.23
N ASP A 214 -12.05 16.66 -0.53
CA ASP A 214 -12.28 18.03 -1.01
C ASP A 214 -11.24 18.52 -2.04
N ASP A 215 -10.15 17.80 -2.23
CA ASP A 215 -9.16 18.12 -3.24
C ASP A 215 -8.82 16.89 -4.09
N GLN A 216 -9.23 16.92 -5.35
CA GLN A 216 -8.97 15.83 -6.30
C GLN A 216 -7.50 15.72 -6.72
N ARG A 217 -6.72 16.81 -6.59
CA ARG A 217 -5.30 16.84 -7.01
C ARG A 217 -4.33 16.63 -5.87
N THR A 218 -4.57 17.24 -4.71
CA THR A 218 -3.59 17.32 -3.62
C THR A 218 -4.09 16.82 -2.27
N GLY A 219 -5.29 16.23 -2.21
CA GLY A 219 -5.98 15.82 -0.97
C GLY A 219 -5.02 15.46 0.15
N SER A 220 -5.09 16.22 1.23
CA SER A 220 -4.21 16.05 2.39
C SER A 220 -4.60 14.82 3.20
N MET A 221 -3.62 14.18 3.80
CA MET A 221 -3.85 13.10 4.74
C MET A 221 -4.72 13.59 5.91
N LEU A 222 -5.67 12.77 6.34
CA LEU A 222 -6.57 13.08 7.45
C LEU A 222 -5.77 13.29 8.74
N SER A 223 -6.13 14.34 9.48
CA SER A 223 -5.58 14.56 10.81
C SER A 223 -6.02 13.43 11.73
N GLY A 224 -5.08 12.78 12.41
CA GLY A 224 -5.39 11.68 13.34
C GLY A 224 -4.98 10.30 12.84
N ILE A 225 -4.55 10.17 11.58
CA ILE A 225 -3.80 8.99 11.14
C ILE A 225 -2.57 8.84 12.04
N ASP A 226 -2.47 7.69 12.69
CA ASP A 226 -1.35 7.36 13.58
C ASP A 226 -0.25 6.65 12.79
N MET A 227 0.78 7.39 12.43
CA MET A 227 1.89 6.87 11.62
C MET A 227 2.74 5.83 12.37
N GLU A 228 2.64 5.72 13.68
CA GLU A 228 3.26 4.62 14.44
C GLU A 228 2.48 3.31 14.36
N ARG A 229 1.20 3.38 13.91
CA ARG A 229 0.27 2.25 13.80
C ARG A 229 -0.21 2.03 12.38
N LEU A 230 0.71 1.96 11.43
CA LEU A 230 0.36 1.62 10.06
C LEU A 230 -0.17 0.16 9.99
N PRO A 231 -1.29 -0.10 9.30
CA PRO A 231 -1.84 -1.45 9.18
C PRO A 231 -0.82 -2.47 8.71
N GLY A 232 -0.85 -3.66 9.29
CA GLY A 232 0.08 -4.74 8.97
C GLY A 232 1.48 -4.59 9.58
N THR A 233 1.88 -3.40 10.07
CA THR A 233 3.23 -3.23 10.63
C THR A 233 3.37 -3.89 11.99
N THR A 234 4.57 -4.42 12.25
CA THR A 234 5.01 -4.76 13.61
C THR A 234 6.08 -3.75 13.99
N SER A 235 5.88 -3.04 15.10
CA SER A 235 6.80 -1.98 15.55
C SER A 235 6.82 -1.87 17.06
N ARG A 236 7.91 -1.33 17.59
CA ARG A 236 7.98 -0.90 18.99
C ARG A 236 7.38 0.50 19.10
N ILE A 237 6.29 0.63 19.85
CA ILE A 237 5.59 1.89 19.99
C ILE A 237 6.45 2.92 20.74
N GLY A 238 6.48 4.16 20.24
CA GLY A 238 7.40 5.19 20.71
C GLY A 238 8.85 4.92 20.32
N GLY A 239 9.09 3.97 19.40
CA GLY A 239 10.40 3.68 18.81
C GLY A 239 10.72 4.57 17.60
N ASN A 240 9.91 5.60 17.37
CA ASN A 240 10.24 6.63 16.38
C ASN A 240 11.64 7.17 16.69
N PRO A 241 12.57 7.10 15.72
CA PRO A 241 13.96 7.53 15.91
C PRO A 241 14.10 9.03 16.24
N GLY A 242 12.95 9.74 16.33
CA GLY A 242 12.92 11.20 16.39
C GLY A 242 13.23 11.79 15.03
N ASN A 243 13.66 13.02 15.01
CA ASN A 243 14.15 13.67 13.80
C ASN A 243 15.58 13.15 13.52
N PRO A 244 15.74 12.00 12.81
CA PRO A 244 17.07 11.57 12.46
C PRO A 244 17.61 12.63 11.53
N LYS A 245 18.78 13.12 11.78
CA LYS A 245 19.53 13.99 10.85
C LYS A 245 19.94 13.18 9.62
N PHE A 246 19.04 12.38 9.10
CA PHE A 246 19.22 11.60 7.90
C PHE A 246 18.85 12.48 6.70
N GLN A 247 19.81 13.22 6.23
CA GLN A 247 19.88 13.49 4.82
C GLN A 247 20.14 12.15 4.13
N TYR A 248 19.44 11.89 3.02
CA TYR A 248 19.80 10.84 2.10
C TYR A 248 21.33 10.85 1.89
N ASP A 249 21.99 9.86 2.42
CA ASP A 249 23.41 9.59 2.15
C ASP A 249 23.43 8.26 1.36
N PRO A 250 23.64 8.31 0.03
CA PRO A 250 23.70 7.11 -0.79
C PRO A 250 24.82 6.15 -0.37
N SER A 251 25.80 6.64 0.39
CA SER A 251 26.91 5.82 0.89
C SER A 251 26.59 5.09 2.18
N LYS A 252 25.48 5.44 2.84
CA LYS A 252 25.06 4.87 4.14
C LYS A 252 23.56 4.61 4.15
N PRO A 253 23.07 3.70 3.32
CA PRO A 253 21.68 3.31 3.37
C PRO A 253 21.35 2.76 4.77
N THR A 254 20.27 3.27 5.38
CA THR A 254 19.70 2.69 6.60
C THR A 254 19.01 1.39 6.21
N MET A 255 19.77 0.33 6.01
CA MET A 255 19.25 -0.92 5.52
C MET A 255 19.23 -1.98 6.61
N SER A 256 18.14 -2.70 6.70
CA SER A 256 18.06 -3.93 7.45
C SER A 256 18.84 -5.03 6.73
N THR A 257 19.47 -5.86 7.49
CA THR A 257 20.51 -6.74 6.98
C THR A 257 20.05 -8.13 6.60
N THR A 258 18.80 -8.47 6.59
CA THR A 258 18.34 -9.75 6.03
C THR A 258 16.82 -9.78 5.90
N GLY A 259 16.33 -9.49 4.77
CA GLY A 259 15.00 -9.83 4.34
C GLY A 259 15.09 -10.61 3.04
N TYR A 260 14.20 -11.52 2.84
CA TYR A 260 13.91 -12.07 1.53
C TYR A 260 12.42 -12.07 1.32
N SER A 261 12.02 -11.75 0.12
CA SER A 261 10.63 -11.86 -0.28
C SER A 261 10.43 -13.22 -0.93
N LEU A 262 9.37 -13.87 -0.55
CA LEU A 262 8.90 -15.07 -1.23
C LEU A 262 7.69 -14.67 -2.08
N ASN A 263 7.83 -14.75 -3.38
CA ASN A 263 6.74 -14.61 -4.32
C ASN A 263 6.59 -15.93 -5.06
N PHE A 264 5.52 -16.64 -4.78
CA PHE A 264 5.20 -17.91 -5.46
C PHE A 264 4.41 -17.70 -6.75
N GLY A 265 4.29 -16.44 -7.19
CA GLY A 265 3.52 -16.10 -8.38
C GLY A 265 2.01 -16.17 -8.16
N ARG A 266 1.28 -16.20 -9.27
CA ARG A 266 -0.16 -16.34 -9.24
C ARG A 266 -0.53 -17.78 -8.93
N SER A 267 -1.07 -18.03 -7.75
CA SER A 267 -1.68 -19.30 -7.42
C SER A 267 -3.20 -19.21 -7.62
N LYS A 268 -3.76 -20.18 -8.34
CA LYS A 268 -5.21 -20.36 -8.34
C LYS A 268 -5.58 -20.97 -7.01
N LEU A 269 -6.33 -20.26 -6.20
CA LEU A 269 -6.96 -20.83 -5.01
C LEU A 269 -8.12 -21.73 -5.43
N ALA A 270 -8.26 -22.84 -4.77
CA ALA A 270 -9.28 -23.83 -5.08
C ALA A 270 -10.68 -23.20 -5.01
N GLY A 271 -11.42 -23.18 -6.10
CA GLY A 271 -12.84 -22.84 -6.09
C GLY A 271 -13.39 -21.97 -7.21
N GLY A 272 -12.58 -21.24 -8.00
CA GLY A 272 -13.13 -20.38 -9.05
C GLY A 272 -12.18 -20.17 -10.23
N ALA A 273 -12.70 -20.24 -11.44
CA ALA A 273 -11.95 -19.86 -12.63
C ALA A 273 -11.75 -18.33 -12.62
N GLY A 274 -10.51 -17.86 -12.50
CA GLY A 274 -10.16 -16.44 -12.57
C GLY A 274 -9.80 -15.78 -11.22
N GLU A 275 -9.83 -16.50 -10.13
CA GLU A 275 -9.48 -15.97 -8.80
C GLU A 275 -8.02 -16.25 -8.48
N ASP A 276 -7.15 -15.29 -8.79
CA ASP A 276 -5.72 -15.37 -8.50
C ASP A 276 -5.45 -14.89 -7.07
N GLY A 277 -4.67 -15.65 -6.33
CA GLY A 277 -4.11 -15.27 -5.04
C GLY A 277 -2.59 -15.10 -5.12
N GLY A 278 -1.96 -14.82 -4.00
CA GLY A 278 -0.51 -14.69 -3.91
C GLY A 278 -0.01 -14.78 -2.49
N VAL A 279 1.30 -14.99 -2.36
CA VAL A 279 1.97 -15.03 -1.06
C VAL A 279 3.19 -14.12 -1.10
N ALA A 280 3.41 -13.35 -0.04
CA ALA A 280 4.61 -12.56 0.15
C ALA A 280 5.08 -12.69 1.60
N GLY A 281 6.40 -12.78 1.84
CA GLY A 281 6.92 -12.92 3.19
C GLY A 281 8.35 -12.41 3.33
N PHE A 282 8.72 -12.03 4.55
CA PHE A 282 10.05 -11.52 4.87
C PHE A 282 10.41 -11.69 6.35
N VAL A 283 11.68 -11.58 6.62
CA VAL A 283 12.20 -11.49 7.98
C VAL A 283 12.44 -10.01 8.29
N LEU A 284 11.62 -9.46 9.17
CA LEU A 284 11.74 -8.09 9.63
C LEU A 284 12.85 -7.98 10.66
N LYS A 285 13.88 -7.18 10.34
CA LYS A 285 14.89 -6.67 11.25
C LYS A 285 14.91 -5.16 11.11
N PRO A 286 14.08 -4.42 11.85
CA PRO A 286 13.97 -2.99 11.68
C PRO A 286 15.27 -2.29 12.08
N ALA A 287 15.56 -1.15 11.45
CA ALA A 287 16.67 -0.31 11.85
C ALA A 287 16.45 0.27 13.26
N TYR A 288 15.21 0.38 13.69
CA TYR A 288 14.79 0.93 14.97
C TYR A 288 13.85 -0.04 15.70
N GLY A 289 13.89 -0.03 17.02
CA GLY A 289 12.95 -0.75 17.86
C GLY A 289 13.46 -2.04 18.48
N GLU A 290 14.66 -2.48 18.13
CA GLU A 290 15.35 -3.60 18.80
C GLU A 290 14.49 -4.86 18.97
N PHE A 291 13.93 -5.34 17.87
CA PHE A 291 13.18 -6.60 17.78
C PHE A 291 13.37 -7.27 16.43
N THR A 292 12.94 -8.49 16.30
CA THR A 292 12.83 -9.21 15.01
C THR A 292 11.47 -9.87 14.88
N ALA A 293 11.04 -10.14 13.65
CA ALA A 293 9.82 -10.88 13.37
C ALA A 293 9.91 -11.60 12.01
N ARG A 294 9.22 -12.72 11.86
CA ARG A 294 8.91 -13.32 10.56
C ARG A 294 7.49 -12.97 10.18
N LYS A 295 7.28 -12.48 8.97
CA LYS A 295 5.96 -11.98 8.52
C LYS A 295 5.64 -12.53 7.15
N SER A 296 4.37 -12.87 6.92
CA SER A 296 3.87 -13.21 5.59
C SER A 296 2.42 -12.76 5.40
N LEU A 297 2.06 -12.53 4.14
CA LEU A 297 0.73 -12.19 3.67
C LEU A 297 0.31 -13.24 2.65
N HIS A 298 -0.89 -13.74 2.78
CA HIS A 298 -1.49 -14.74 1.91
C HIS A 298 -2.79 -14.18 1.35
N PHE A 299 -2.77 -13.79 0.08
CA PHE A 299 -3.88 -13.13 -0.59
C PHE A 299 -4.84 -14.13 -1.22
N PHE A 300 -6.13 -13.85 -1.13
CA PHE A 300 -7.22 -14.63 -1.70
C PHE A 300 -8.40 -13.70 -2.05
N PRO A 301 -9.41 -14.13 -2.82
CA PRO A 301 -10.42 -13.24 -3.40
C PRO A 301 -11.17 -12.32 -2.44
N LYS A 302 -11.32 -12.71 -1.18
CA LYS A 302 -12.03 -11.89 -0.18
C LYS A 302 -11.14 -11.01 0.67
N GLY A 303 -9.80 -11.11 0.54
CA GLY A 303 -8.85 -10.35 1.36
C GLY A 303 -7.50 -11.03 1.51
N PHE A 304 -6.96 -11.05 2.71
CA PHE A 304 -5.68 -11.69 2.99
C PHE A 304 -5.58 -12.19 4.42
N TRP A 305 -4.79 -13.23 4.61
CA TRP A 305 -4.24 -13.61 5.91
C TRP A 305 -2.89 -12.95 6.14
N ALA A 306 -2.70 -12.41 7.34
CA ALA A 306 -1.42 -11.92 7.84
C ALA A 306 -0.94 -12.85 8.95
N LEU A 307 0.25 -13.42 8.74
CA LEU A 307 0.89 -14.30 9.71
C LEU A 307 2.17 -13.67 10.22
N GLY A 308 2.38 -13.77 11.52
CA GLY A 308 3.61 -13.36 12.17
C GLY A 308 4.07 -14.41 13.15
N SER A 309 5.38 -14.66 13.17
CA SER A 309 5.98 -15.59 14.12
C SER A 309 7.37 -15.10 14.54
N ASP A 310 7.91 -15.74 15.57
CA ASP A 310 9.26 -15.45 16.05
C ASP A 310 9.48 -13.96 16.37
N ILE A 311 8.41 -13.30 16.87
CA ILE A 311 8.52 -11.91 17.34
C ILE A 311 9.27 -11.94 18.66
N ARG A 312 10.48 -11.39 18.65
CA ARG A 312 11.36 -11.38 19.82
C ARG A 312 12.08 -10.06 19.98
N SER A 313 12.22 -9.62 21.21
CA SER A 313 13.05 -8.48 21.57
C SER A 313 14.53 -8.81 21.37
N THR A 314 15.28 -7.87 20.80
CA THR A 314 16.75 -7.90 20.71
C THR A 314 17.40 -6.84 21.61
N ALA A 315 16.60 -6.12 22.40
CA ALA A 315 17.08 -5.13 23.35
C ALA A 315 17.87 -5.81 24.47
N ALA A 316 18.89 -5.11 24.97
CA ALA A 316 19.72 -5.60 26.08
C ALA A 316 18.85 -5.94 27.30
N ALA A 317 19.20 -7.01 28.01
CA ALA A 317 18.53 -7.37 29.27
C ALA A 317 18.67 -6.21 30.27
N GLY A 318 17.56 -5.87 30.95
CA GLY A 318 17.56 -4.79 31.97
C GLY A 318 17.50 -3.37 31.42
N ALA A 319 17.37 -3.14 30.12
CA ALA A 319 17.08 -1.82 29.57
C ALA A 319 15.78 -1.28 30.19
N SER A 320 15.85 -0.19 30.92
CA SER A 320 14.69 0.46 31.55
C SER A 320 13.80 1.11 30.46
N ASN A 321 12.48 1.14 30.69
CA ASN A 321 11.49 1.82 29.84
C ASN A 321 11.28 1.24 28.43
N LYS A 322 11.41 -0.07 28.25
CA LYS A 322 11.05 -0.71 26.99
C LYS A 322 9.56 -0.54 26.71
N LYS A 323 9.26 0.09 25.59
CA LYS A 323 7.89 0.18 25.10
C LYS A 323 7.47 -1.16 24.45
N PRO A 324 6.16 -1.48 24.42
CA PRO A 324 5.71 -2.76 23.86
C PRO A 324 5.97 -2.84 22.35
N VAL A 325 6.24 -4.06 21.88
CA VAL A 325 6.18 -4.42 20.47
C VAL A 325 4.73 -4.73 20.15
N GLN A 326 4.18 -4.09 19.12
CA GLN A 326 2.78 -4.24 18.73
C GLN A 326 2.69 -4.53 17.24
N THR A 327 1.68 -5.31 16.85
CA THR A 327 1.28 -5.51 15.45
C THR A 327 -0.04 -4.81 15.22
N THR A 328 -0.06 -3.80 14.37
CA THR A 328 -1.28 -3.11 13.97
C THR A 328 -2.03 -3.95 12.95
N ILE A 329 -3.32 -4.18 13.19
CA ILE A 329 -4.18 -4.96 12.32
C ILE A 329 -4.75 -4.07 11.23
N ILE A 330 -5.56 -3.09 11.63
CA ILE A 330 -6.12 -2.07 10.74
C ILE A 330 -6.02 -0.69 11.38
N GLN A 331 -6.00 0.32 10.52
CA GLN A 331 -6.31 1.69 10.85
C GLN A 331 -7.32 2.18 9.80
N TRP A 332 -8.50 2.63 10.26
CA TRP A 332 -9.64 2.86 9.38
C TRP A 332 -10.37 4.17 9.71
N PRO A 333 -10.46 5.12 8.76
CA PRO A 333 -11.30 6.29 8.88
C PRO A 333 -12.80 5.93 8.84
N CYS A 334 -13.53 6.26 9.89
CA CYS A 334 -14.94 5.88 10.07
C CYS A 334 -15.93 7.02 9.76
N GLY A 335 -15.47 8.14 9.18
CA GLY A 335 -16.32 9.31 8.97
C GLY A 335 -16.76 9.97 10.28
N ASN A 336 -17.84 10.75 10.23
CA ASN A 336 -18.31 11.51 11.40
C ASN A 336 -19.24 10.73 12.34
N GLU A 337 -19.58 9.51 12.00
CA GLU A 337 -20.47 8.68 12.79
C GLU A 337 -19.67 7.74 13.69
N ARG A 338 -20.20 7.47 14.90
CA ARG A 338 -19.55 6.52 15.81
C ARG A 338 -19.58 5.12 15.22
N PRO A 339 -18.44 4.46 15.06
CA PRO A 339 -18.41 3.11 14.52
C PRO A 339 -18.96 2.10 15.54
N THR A 340 -19.73 1.16 15.04
CA THR A 340 -20.19 -0.01 15.79
C THR A 340 -19.39 -1.22 15.33
N LEU A 341 -18.85 -1.96 16.28
CA LEU A 341 -18.26 -3.26 16.06
C LEU A 341 -19.28 -4.33 16.39
N ILE A 342 -19.55 -5.20 15.45
CA ILE A 342 -20.27 -6.43 15.69
C ILE A 342 -19.23 -7.53 16.01
N LEU A 343 -19.50 -8.25 17.07
CA LEU A 343 -18.66 -9.33 17.58
C LEU A 343 -19.43 -10.65 17.49
N GLN A 344 -18.74 -11.75 17.67
CA GLN A 344 -19.36 -13.08 17.77
C GLN A 344 -20.49 -13.12 18.85
N LYS A 345 -20.36 -12.31 19.89
CA LYS A 345 -21.38 -12.18 20.95
C LYS A 345 -21.69 -10.70 21.19
N GLY A 346 -22.68 -10.18 20.45
CA GLY A 346 -23.17 -8.83 20.64
C GLY A 346 -22.42 -7.76 19.85
N SER A 347 -22.62 -6.51 20.22
CA SER A 347 -22.04 -5.35 19.56
C SER A 347 -21.48 -4.35 20.57
N VAL A 348 -20.52 -3.55 20.12
CA VAL A 348 -19.92 -2.48 20.93
C VAL A 348 -19.85 -1.21 20.07
N GLN A 349 -20.41 -0.13 20.58
CA GLN A 349 -20.21 1.19 20.00
C GLN A 349 -18.96 1.83 20.59
N LEU A 350 -18.09 2.35 19.76
CA LEU A 350 -16.85 2.97 20.18
C LEU A 350 -17.07 4.45 20.54
N PHE A 351 -16.38 4.89 21.57
CA PHE A 351 -16.39 6.29 22.02
C PHE A 351 -15.05 6.95 21.66
N PRO A 352 -15.08 8.26 21.28
CA PRO A 352 -13.85 9.00 21.01
C PRO A 352 -12.87 8.95 22.19
N ASP A 353 -11.59 8.94 21.85
CA ASP A 353 -10.45 8.97 22.80
C ASP A 353 -10.41 7.85 23.84
N SER A 354 -11.20 6.79 23.62
CA SER A 354 -11.18 5.59 24.45
C SER A 354 -10.40 4.45 23.81
N THR A 355 -9.77 3.62 24.64
CA THR A 355 -9.20 2.36 24.23
C THR A 355 -10.00 1.21 24.84
N LEU A 356 -10.50 0.34 23.99
CA LEU A 356 -11.24 -0.86 24.37
C LEU A 356 -10.30 -2.05 24.26
N THR A 357 -10.35 -2.95 25.24
CA THR A 357 -9.69 -4.26 25.19
C THR A 357 -10.74 -5.34 25.00
N LEU A 358 -10.72 -6.00 23.87
CA LEU A 358 -11.58 -7.16 23.59
C LEU A 358 -10.78 -8.43 23.85
N GLN A 359 -11.26 -9.26 24.77
CA GLN A 359 -10.58 -10.49 25.17
C GLN A 359 -11.20 -11.71 24.49
N LYS A 360 -10.35 -12.61 23.97
CA LYS A 360 -10.74 -13.91 23.42
C LYS A 360 -11.82 -13.80 22.32
N ILE A 361 -11.65 -12.80 21.43
CA ILE A 361 -12.55 -12.66 20.27
C ILE A 361 -12.02 -13.48 19.09
N LYS A 362 -12.93 -14.11 18.36
CA LYS A 362 -12.62 -14.84 17.12
C LYS A 362 -12.66 -13.91 15.91
N TRP A 363 -13.52 -12.91 15.94
CA TRP A 363 -13.64 -11.89 14.90
C TRP A 363 -14.34 -10.62 15.40
N PHE A 364 -14.15 -9.54 14.65
CA PHE A 364 -14.99 -8.35 14.70
C PHE A 364 -15.29 -7.85 13.29
N TRP A 365 -16.44 -7.20 13.13
CA TRP A 365 -16.89 -6.62 11.88
C TRP A 365 -17.30 -5.16 12.10
N LEU A 366 -16.77 -4.27 11.26
CA LEU A 366 -17.13 -2.86 11.23
C LEU A 366 -18.43 -2.70 10.43
N GLU A 367 -19.53 -2.41 11.12
CA GLU A 367 -20.87 -2.46 10.58
C GLU A 367 -21.05 -1.61 9.31
N LYS A 368 -20.73 -0.31 9.37
CA LYS A 368 -20.95 0.61 8.24
C LYS A 368 -19.89 0.52 7.15
N GLU A 369 -18.75 0.02 7.52
CA GLU A 369 -17.59 -0.05 6.64
C GLU A 369 -17.50 -1.37 5.88
N ASN A 370 -18.24 -2.39 6.32
CA ASN A 370 -18.16 -3.74 5.77
C ASN A 370 -16.72 -4.27 5.72
N VAL A 371 -16.01 -4.15 6.83
CA VAL A 371 -14.64 -4.69 6.98
C VAL A 371 -14.62 -5.62 8.17
N ALA A 372 -14.19 -6.86 7.93
CA ALA A 372 -14.00 -7.82 9.00
C ALA A 372 -12.51 -8.05 9.30
N VAL A 373 -12.26 -8.38 10.56
CA VAL A 373 -11.02 -9.00 11.01
C VAL A 373 -11.37 -10.32 11.67
N VAL A 374 -10.74 -11.40 11.21
CA VAL A 374 -10.94 -12.76 11.72
C VAL A 374 -9.61 -13.30 12.23
N PHE A 375 -9.60 -13.89 13.40
CA PHE A 375 -8.41 -14.49 14.01
C PHE A 375 -8.45 -16.01 13.87
N ASN A 376 -7.30 -16.61 13.56
CA ASN A 376 -7.19 -18.06 13.52
C ASN A 376 -7.52 -18.69 14.89
N GLU A 377 -6.93 -18.13 15.94
CA GLU A 377 -7.24 -18.45 17.34
C GLU A 377 -7.80 -17.22 18.05
N PRO A 378 -8.69 -17.38 19.04
CA PRO A 378 -9.25 -16.26 19.80
C PRO A 378 -8.16 -15.36 20.38
N ALA A 379 -8.20 -14.08 20.04
CA ALA A 379 -7.15 -13.11 20.37
C ALA A 379 -7.63 -12.04 21.36
N THR A 380 -6.69 -11.46 22.09
CA THR A 380 -6.89 -10.19 22.81
C THR A 380 -6.50 -9.04 21.91
N VAL A 381 -7.45 -8.17 21.63
CA VAL A 381 -7.30 -7.06 20.68
C VAL A 381 -7.55 -5.74 21.37
N PHE A 382 -6.68 -4.79 21.11
CA PHE A 382 -6.86 -3.40 21.54
C PHE A 382 -7.45 -2.60 20.39
N ILE A 383 -8.45 -1.77 20.68
CA ILE A 383 -9.13 -0.93 19.70
C ILE A 383 -9.25 0.47 20.23
N ARG A 384 -8.88 1.47 19.46
CA ARG A 384 -8.98 2.88 19.81
C ARG A 384 -9.66 3.65 18.70
N LEU A 385 -10.59 4.50 19.07
CA LEU A 385 -11.15 5.53 18.20
C LEU A 385 -10.54 6.88 18.57
N LYS A 386 -9.83 7.51 17.64
CA LYS A 386 -9.27 8.85 17.82
C LYS A 386 -9.44 9.67 16.55
N ASN A 387 -9.97 10.88 16.64
CA ASN A 387 -10.24 11.75 15.49
C ASN A 387 -11.02 11.02 14.36
N ASN A 388 -12.01 10.23 14.72
CA ASN A 388 -12.79 9.39 13.81
C ASN A 388 -11.96 8.32 13.05
N ILE A 389 -10.75 8.05 13.50
CA ILE A 389 -9.89 6.97 12.99
C ILE A 389 -9.92 5.82 14.00
N LEU A 390 -10.40 4.67 13.56
CA LEU A 390 -10.32 3.43 14.32
C LEU A 390 -8.93 2.81 14.09
N SER A 391 -8.24 2.46 15.16
CA SER A 391 -7.00 1.67 15.12
C SER A 391 -7.17 0.41 15.95
N SER A 392 -6.74 -0.73 15.43
CA SER A 392 -6.72 -2.00 16.18
C SER A 392 -5.34 -2.67 16.11
N TRP A 393 -4.92 -3.28 17.22
CA TRP A 393 -3.61 -3.91 17.31
C TRP A 393 -3.57 -5.08 18.28
N LEU A 394 -2.55 -5.92 18.11
CA LEU A 394 -2.12 -6.96 19.04
C LEU A 394 -0.90 -6.46 19.81
N ASP A 395 -0.85 -6.71 21.11
CA ASP A 395 0.26 -6.32 21.99
C ASP A 395 1.08 -7.56 22.35
N HIS A 396 2.35 -7.55 22.03
CA HIS A 396 3.28 -8.65 22.31
C HIS A 396 4.11 -8.40 23.57
N GLY A 397 3.87 -7.27 24.25
CA GLY A 397 4.61 -6.86 25.44
C GLY A 397 5.96 -6.19 25.14
N PRO A 398 6.65 -5.73 26.19
CA PRO A 398 7.91 -5.00 26.05
C PRO A 398 9.09 -5.91 25.66
N ASP A 399 9.05 -7.18 26.05
CA ASP A 399 10.11 -8.16 25.79
C ASP A 399 9.55 -9.48 25.26
N PRO A 400 8.97 -9.49 24.04
CA PRO A 400 8.51 -10.74 23.46
C PRO A 400 9.70 -11.69 23.22
N LEU A 401 9.51 -12.97 23.55
CA LEU A 401 10.51 -14.02 23.35
C LEU A 401 10.23 -14.84 22.09
N GLN A 402 8.97 -15.13 21.84
CA GLN A 402 8.52 -15.96 20.71
C GLN A 402 7.03 -15.71 20.43
N ALA A 403 6.64 -14.44 20.34
CA ALA A 403 5.26 -14.09 20.06
C ALA A 403 4.91 -14.31 18.57
N GLY A 404 3.60 -14.43 18.30
CA GLY A 404 3.09 -14.60 16.96
C GLY A 404 1.65 -14.10 16.83
N TYR A 405 1.14 -14.11 15.60
CA TYR A 405 -0.24 -13.79 15.27
C TYR A 405 -0.67 -14.45 13.96
N ALA A 406 -1.97 -14.66 13.84
CA ALA A 406 -2.60 -15.04 12.58
C ALA A 406 -3.99 -14.40 12.53
N TYR A 407 -4.18 -13.49 11.57
CA TYR A 407 -5.46 -12.83 11.34
C TYR A 407 -5.72 -12.61 9.86
N ALA A 408 -6.99 -12.61 9.47
CA ALA A 408 -7.42 -12.18 8.14
C ALA A 408 -8.05 -10.79 8.21
N VAL A 409 -7.88 -10.01 7.13
CA VAL A 409 -8.64 -8.78 6.89
C VAL A 409 -9.44 -8.95 5.61
N LEU A 410 -10.76 -8.71 5.71
CA LEU A 410 -11.75 -8.97 4.66
C LEU A 410 -12.49 -7.66 4.32
N PRO A 411 -11.99 -6.87 3.35
CA PRO A 411 -12.64 -5.62 2.98
C PRO A 411 -13.83 -5.85 2.07
N GLY A 412 -14.99 -5.25 2.41
CA GLY A 412 -16.21 -5.36 1.61
C GLY A 412 -17.05 -6.59 1.87
N ILE A 413 -16.79 -7.31 2.97
CA ILE A 413 -17.51 -8.54 3.34
C ILE A 413 -18.75 -8.22 4.19
N SER A 414 -19.82 -9.00 4.03
CA SER A 414 -21.01 -8.93 4.87
C SER A 414 -20.79 -9.57 6.24
N LEU A 415 -21.70 -9.28 7.19
CA LEU A 415 -21.68 -9.91 8.51
C LEU A 415 -21.87 -11.43 8.44
N GLU A 416 -22.80 -11.90 7.59
CA GLU A 416 -23.07 -13.33 7.40
C GLU A 416 -21.84 -14.05 6.86
N GLU A 417 -21.24 -13.52 5.79
CA GLU A 417 -20.01 -14.08 5.23
C GLU A 417 -18.84 -14.05 6.22
N THR A 418 -18.77 -13.03 7.10
CA THR A 418 -17.75 -12.95 8.16
C THR A 418 -17.88 -14.11 9.14
N SER A 419 -19.11 -14.41 9.59
CA SER A 419 -19.37 -15.52 10.50
C SER A 419 -19.00 -16.86 9.86
N LEU A 420 -19.45 -17.09 8.63
CA LEU A 420 -19.13 -18.32 7.88
C LEU A 420 -17.62 -18.49 7.69
N PHE A 421 -16.92 -17.43 7.32
CA PHE A 421 -15.47 -17.45 7.15
C PHE A 421 -14.72 -17.74 8.46
N ALA A 422 -15.23 -17.23 9.59
CA ALA A 422 -14.63 -17.47 10.90
C ALA A 422 -14.84 -18.91 11.41
N ASP A 423 -15.94 -19.55 11.02
CA ASP A 423 -16.24 -20.93 11.40
C ASP A 423 -15.44 -21.95 10.57
N GLU A 424 -15.21 -21.66 9.29
CA GLU A 424 -14.46 -22.52 8.37
C GLU A 424 -13.36 -21.68 7.64
N PRO A 425 -12.28 -21.30 8.33
CA PRO A 425 -11.22 -20.54 7.69
C PRO A 425 -10.49 -21.41 6.65
N PRO A 426 -10.21 -20.88 5.44
CA PRO A 426 -9.64 -21.67 4.33
C PRO A 426 -8.21 -22.15 4.55
N PHE A 427 -7.59 -21.78 5.66
CA PHE A 427 -6.25 -22.22 6.07
C PHE A 427 -6.31 -22.74 7.51
N VAL A 428 -6.35 -24.03 7.64
CA VAL A 428 -6.17 -24.73 8.92
C VAL A 428 -4.87 -25.49 8.90
#